data_f5b0ca2ac01086e778129909a2e69a04
#
_entry.id   f5b0ca2ac01086e778129909a2e69a04
#
_cell.length_a   1.000
_cell.length_b   1.000
_cell.length_c   1.000
_cell.angle_alpha   90.00
_cell.angle_beta   90.00
_cell.angle_gamma   90.00
#
_symmetry.space_group_name_H-M   'P 1'
#
loop_
_entity.id
_entity.type
_entity.pdbx_description
1 polymer ?
#
loop_
_entity_poly.entity_id
_entity_poly.type
_entity_poly.pdbx_seq_one_letter_code
_entity_poly.pdbx_strand_id
1 'polypeptide(L)'
;MSPVELFFVDSGGDGQPVVLAHAIGCDHRMWDALAARLAGRFRVIRFDARGHGRSPVPPRPYSLDDLADDALALLDRLGLEKAHWVGLSMGAMIGMAFALAYPGRLGRLVLANTTSSYGPEGRPMWHARAKAVEEGGLEAIEPMVMARYFSEEFRASHPQAVATVSKRFLETPVAGYLGCCDAIAELDFTRDLGRIHNRTLAIAGALDAGTPPAMSQVIAERIPGARLAVIAGAAHLSAAERPEEFATLVESFLLAP
;
A
#
# COMPACT_ATOMS: atom_id res chain seq x y z
N MET A 1 6.72 3.17 18.23
CA MET A 1 6.98 1.89 18.95
C MET A 1 8.32 1.29 18.49
N SER A 2 8.88 0.28 19.20
CA SER A 2 10.05 -0.41 18.64
C SER A 2 9.66 -1.12 17.33
N PRO A 3 10.57 -1.14 16.31
CA PRO A 3 10.34 -1.90 15.11
C PRO A 3 10.11 -3.39 15.40
N VAL A 4 9.25 -4.03 14.59
CA VAL A 4 9.00 -5.47 14.66
C VAL A 4 9.71 -6.19 13.52
N GLU A 5 10.00 -7.47 13.73
CA GLU A 5 10.58 -8.30 12.68
C GLU A 5 9.52 -8.72 11.65
N LEU A 6 9.47 -7.99 10.54
CA LEU A 6 8.50 -8.27 9.48
C LEU A 6 8.79 -9.60 8.78
N PHE A 7 7.72 -10.34 8.47
CA PHE A 7 7.79 -11.41 7.49
C PHE A 7 7.95 -10.82 6.09
N PHE A 8 8.82 -11.42 5.28
CA PHE A 8 9.03 -11.00 3.90
C PHE A 8 9.36 -12.19 2.98
N VAL A 9 9.20 -11.95 1.69
CA VAL A 9 9.65 -12.81 0.60
C VAL A 9 10.60 -11.99 -0.26
N ASP A 10 11.80 -12.50 -0.47
CA ASP A 10 12.86 -11.88 -1.25
C ASP A 10 13.14 -12.75 -2.49
N SER A 11 13.09 -12.16 -3.68
CA SER A 11 13.41 -12.87 -4.92
C SER A 11 14.89 -13.20 -5.05
N GLY A 12 15.75 -12.58 -4.23
CA GLY A 12 17.20 -12.64 -4.41
C GLY A 12 17.67 -11.90 -5.66
N GLY A 13 18.94 -12.12 -6.01
CA GLY A 13 19.60 -11.52 -7.18
C GLY A 13 20.28 -10.18 -6.89
N ASP A 14 21.08 -9.72 -7.88
CA ASP A 14 21.91 -8.50 -7.77
C ASP A 14 21.24 -7.26 -8.38
N GLY A 15 19.98 -7.38 -8.80
CA GLY A 15 19.18 -6.27 -9.32
C GLY A 15 18.93 -5.19 -8.26
N GLN A 16 18.62 -3.98 -8.72
CA GLN A 16 18.28 -2.89 -7.78
C GLN A 16 17.07 -3.28 -6.91
N PRO A 17 17.14 -3.09 -5.57
CA PRO A 17 16.07 -3.50 -4.68
C PRO A 17 14.77 -2.71 -4.91
N VAL A 18 13.64 -3.42 -4.92
CA VAL A 18 12.28 -2.86 -4.96
C VAL A 18 11.46 -3.47 -3.83
N VAL A 19 10.94 -2.62 -2.96
CA VAL A 19 10.03 -3.01 -1.88
C VAL A 19 8.59 -2.87 -2.34
N LEU A 20 7.76 -3.90 -2.10
CA LEU A 20 6.34 -3.90 -2.41
C LEU A 20 5.53 -3.95 -1.10
N ALA A 21 4.76 -2.89 -0.83
CA ALA A 21 3.98 -2.69 0.38
C ALA A 21 2.47 -2.77 0.10
N HIS A 22 1.77 -3.67 0.77
CA HIS A 22 0.38 -4.03 0.50
C HIS A 22 -0.66 -3.07 1.10
N ALA A 23 -1.92 -3.18 0.64
CA ALA A 23 -3.08 -2.49 1.19
C ALA A 23 -3.51 -3.06 2.55
N ILE A 24 -4.24 -2.29 3.36
CA ILE A 24 -4.83 -2.78 4.62
C ILE A 24 -5.72 -4.01 4.36
N GLY A 25 -5.63 -5.04 5.20
CA GLY A 25 -6.38 -6.29 5.02
C GLY A 25 -5.90 -7.17 3.85
N CYS A 26 -4.74 -6.84 3.27
CA CYS A 26 -4.01 -7.67 2.31
C CYS A 26 -2.71 -8.19 2.93
N ASP A 27 -1.91 -8.90 2.15
CA ASP A 27 -0.58 -9.38 2.51
C ASP A 27 0.35 -9.37 1.28
N HIS A 28 1.60 -9.82 1.47
CA HIS A 28 2.61 -9.86 0.40
C HIS A 28 2.14 -10.56 -0.89
N ARG A 29 1.17 -11.50 -0.81
CA ARG A 29 0.66 -12.28 -1.95
C ARG A 29 -0.16 -11.43 -2.94
N MET A 30 -0.63 -10.24 -2.54
CA MET A 30 -1.29 -9.34 -3.49
C MET A 30 -0.35 -8.92 -4.64
N TRP A 31 0.95 -9.03 -4.41
CA TRP A 31 1.99 -8.62 -5.33
C TRP A 31 2.56 -9.75 -6.19
N ASP A 32 1.98 -10.97 -6.16
CA ASP A 32 2.52 -12.15 -6.86
C ASP A 32 2.75 -11.87 -8.37
N ALA A 33 1.77 -11.28 -9.05
CA ALA A 33 1.86 -10.95 -10.48
C ALA A 33 2.95 -9.89 -10.77
N LEU A 34 2.95 -8.79 -10.00
CA LEU A 34 3.96 -7.74 -10.17
C LEU A 34 5.37 -8.24 -9.84
N ALA A 35 5.51 -9.03 -8.77
CA ALA A 35 6.79 -9.59 -8.39
C ALA A 35 7.36 -10.52 -9.47
N ALA A 36 6.52 -11.36 -10.08
CA ALA A 36 6.92 -12.21 -11.21
C ALA A 36 7.36 -11.37 -12.42
N ARG A 37 6.69 -10.27 -12.71
CA ARG A 37 7.03 -9.35 -13.80
C ARG A 37 8.36 -8.64 -13.59
N LEU A 38 8.65 -8.21 -12.34
CA LEU A 38 9.87 -7.47 -12.00
C LEU A 38 11.08 -8.39 -11.77
N ALA A 39 10.86 -9.67 -11.47
CA ALA A 39 11.91 -10.66 -11.24
C ALA A 39 12.87 -10.75 -12.45
N GLY A 40 14.14 -10.92 -12.17
CA GLY A 40 15.20 -10.94 -13.19
C GLY A 40 15.75 -9.56 -13.59
N ARG A 41 15.06 -8.47 -13.27
CA ARG A 41 15.55 -7.08 -13.44
C ARG A 41 15.80 -6.38 -12.13
N PHE A 42 15.01 -6.73 -11.10
CA PHE A 42 15.05 -6.16 -9.76
C PHE A 42 15.15 -7.27 -8.72
N ARG A 43 15.77 -6.96 -7.59
CA ARG A 43 15.60 -7.75 -6.37
C ARG A 43 14.32 -7.31 -5.70
N VAL A 44 13.28 -8.14 -5.72
CA VAL A 44 11.93 -7.81 -5.26
C VAL A 44 11.72 -8.30 -3.83
N ILE A 45 11.46 -7.38 -2.91
CA ILE A 45 11.17 -7.65 -1.50
C ILE A 45 9.67 -7.35 -1.26
N ARG A 46 8.90 -8.35 -0.86
CA ARG A 46 7.48 -8.21 -0.49
C ARG A 46 7.34 -8.55 0.97
N PHE A 47 6.79 -7.68 1.76
CA PHE A 47 6.62 -7.91 3.19
C PHE A 47 5.15 -7.86 3.61
N ASP A 48 4.85 -8.52 4.73
CA ASP A 48 3.60 -8.32 5.47
C ASP A 48 3.83 -7.19 6.48
N ALA A 49 3.02 -6.15 6.44
CA ALA A 49 3.07 -5.08 7.44
C ALA A 49 2.74 -5.62 8.85
N ARG A 50 3.21 -4.95 9.91
CA ARG A 50 2.79 -5.31 11.28
C ARG A 50 1.28 -5.49 11.35
N GLY A 51 0.83 -6.50 12.07
CA GLY A 51 -0.59 -6.80 12.21
C GLY A 51 -1.24 -7.51 11.02
N HIS A 52 -0.47 -7.86 9.97
CA HIS A 52 -0.97 -8.54 8.78
C HIS A 52 -0.17 -9.81 8.46
N GLY A 53 -0.83 -10.73 7.76
CA GLY A 53 -0.22 -11.94 7.24
C GLY A 53 0.54 -12.73 8.30
N ARG A 54 1.85 -12.89 8.10
CA ARG A 54 2.77 -13.63 8.98
C ARG A 54 3.62 -12.74 9.89
N SER A 55 3.45 -11.41 9.79
CA SER A 55 4.16 -10.47 10.65
C SER A 55 3.57 -10.38 12.05
N PRO A 56 4.37 -9.97 13.06
CA PRO A 56 3.89 -9.82 14.43
C PRO A 56 2.71 -8.85 14.56
N VAL A 57 1.91 -9.07 15.60
CA VAL A 57 0.76 -8.23 15.97
C VAL A 57 1.05 -7.59 17.32
N PRO A 58 1.81 -6.48 17.36
CA PRO A 58 2.08 -5.78 18.63
C PRO A 58 0.80 -5.11 19.17
N PRO A 59 0.78 -4.70 20.45
CA PRO A 59 -0.32 -3.91 20.99
C PRO A 59 -0.54 -2.61 20.20
N ARG A 60 -1.80 -2.24 19.99
CA ARG A 60 -2.20 -0.95 19.38
C ARG A 60 -2.14 0.20 20.40
N PRO A 61 -2.17 1.51 20.01
CA PRO A 61 -2.35 1.99 18.63
C PRO A 61 -1.06 1.93 17.81
N TYR A 62 -1.18 1.84 16.46
CA TYR A 62 -0.05 2.02 15.56
C TYR A 62 -0.05 3.43 14.96
N SER A 63 1.10 3.87 14.44
CA SER A 63 1.23 5.07 13.61
C SER A 63 1.86 4.71 12.26
N LEU A 64 1.71 5.58 11.25
CA LEU A 64 2.40 5.39 9.96
C LEU A 64 3.92 5.47 10.12
N ASP A 65 4.41 6.21 11.10
CA ASP A 65 5.84 6.26 11.42
C ASP A 65 6.33 4.92 11.97
N ASP A 66 5.56 4.24 12.82
CA ASP A 66 5.91 2.90 13.29
C ASP A 66 6.02 1.89 12.13
N LEU A 67 5.11 1.98 11.12
CA LEU A 67 5.15 1.11 9.96
C LEU A 67 6.33 1.44 9.04
N ALA A 68 6.72 2.70 8.94
CA ALA A 68 7.91 3.14 8.23
C ALA A 68 9.20 2.68 8.92
N ASP A 69 9.26 2.74 10.25
CA ASP A 69 10.38 2.26 11.05
C ASP A 69 10.59 0.74 10.90
N ASP A 70 9.50 -0.04 10.82
CA ASP A 70 9.57 -1.47 10.52
C ASP A 70 10.21 -1.73 9.16
N ALA A 71 9.81 -0.95 8.14
CA ALA A 71 10.35 -1.08 6.80
C ALA A 71 11.84 -0.69 6.77
N LEU A 72 12.26 0.33 7.54
CA LEU A 72 13.66 0.69 7.70
C LEU A 72 14.45 -0.47 8.32
N ALA A 73 13.94 -1.04 9.41
CA ALA A 73 14.58 -2.18 10.08
C ALA A 73 14.68 -3.41 9.15
N LEU A 74 13.68 -3.62 8.27
CA LEU A 74 13.76 -4.66 7.23
C LEU A 74 14.89 -4.39 6.24
N LEU A 75 15.03 -3.16 5.73
CA LEU A 75 16.13 -2.80 4.83
C LEU A 75 17.50 -2.99 5.51
N ASP A 76 17.63 -2.57 6.77
CA ASP A 76 18.87 -2.72 7.54
C ASP A 76 19.24 -4.21 7.74
N ARG A 77 18.26 -5.05 8.09
CA ARG A 77 18.44 -6.50 8.23
C ARG A 77 18.88 -7.17 6.92
N LEU A 78 18.41 -6.66 5.78
CA LEU A 78 18.80 -7.17 4.46
C LEU A 78 20.12 -6.58 3.93
N GLY A 79 20.75 -5.65 4.67
CA GLY A 79 21.95 -4.94 4.24
C GLY A 79 21.71 -4.01 3.05
N LEU A 80 20.47 -3.52 2.87
CA LEU A 80 20.10 -2.68 1.73
C LEU A 80 20.23 -1.21 2.12
N GLU A 81 21.19 -0.53 1.51
CA GLU A 81 21.37 0.91 1.73
C GLU A 81 20.19 1.72 1.18
N LYS A 82 19.64 1.32 0.02
CA LYS A 82 18.58 2.02 -0.68
C LYS A 82 17.69 1.07 -1.47
N ALA A 83 16.38 1.33 -1.52
CA ALA A 83 15.44 0.58 -2.33
C ALA A 83 14.43 1.49 -3.04
N HIS A 84 13.89 1.06 -4.18
CA HIS A 84 12.67 1.61 -4.73
C HIS A 84 11.47 1.15 -3.90
N TRP A 85 10.38 1.89 -3.96
CA TRP A 85 9.14 1.59 -3.24
C TRP A 85 7.94 1.56 -4.18
N VAL A 86 7.14 0.52 -4.08
CA VAL A 86 5.82 0.43 -4.70
C VAL A 86 4.81 0.11 -3.61
N GLY A 87 3.95 1.05 -3.29
CA GLY A 87 2.91 0.87 -2.28
C GLY A 87 1.53 1.06 -2.87
N LEU A 88 0.55 0.30 -2.39
CA LEU A 88 -0.85 0.49 -2.71
C LEU A 88 -1.63 0.80 -1.44
N SER A 89 -2.47 1.86 -1.46
CA SER A 89 -3.33 2.26 -0.33
C SER A 89 -2.49 2.50 0.93
N MET A 90 -2.70 1.73 1.99
CA MET A 90 -1.88 1.79 3.22
C MET A 90 -0.38 1.65 2.90
N GLY A 91 0.01 0.74 2.00
CA GLY A 91 1.41 0.58 1.61
C GLY A 91 2.01 1.83 0.95
N ALA A 92 1.19 2.64 0.27
CA ALA A 92 1.60 3.93 -0.26
C ALA A 92 1.66 5.01 0.84
N MET A 93 0.76 4.97 1.84
CA MET A 93 0.82 5.85 3.01
C MET A 93 2.09 5.61 3.81
N ILE A 94 2.47 4.34 4.02
CA ILE A 94 3.76 3.96 4.62
C ILE A 94 4.92 4.49 3.76
N GLY A 95 4.81 4.39 2.43
CA GLY A 95 5.81 4.91 1.49
C GLY A 95 6.00 6.44 1.60
N MET A 96 4.93 7.20 1.83
CA MET A 96 5.01 8.65 2.10
C MET A 96 5.69 8.93 3.44
N ALA A 97 5.30 8.24 4.52
CA ALA A 97 5.95 8.35 5.82
C ALA A 97 7.46 8.03 5.73
N PHE A 98 7.80 6.93 5.04
CA PHE A 98 9.18 6.52 4.81
C PHE A 98 9.97 7.56 4.00
N ALA A 99 9.39 8.13 2.95
CA ALA A 99 10.02 9.17 2.14
C ALA A 99 10.31 10.45 2.93
N LEU A 100 9.43 10.81 3.84
CA LEU A 100 9.57 11.99 4.70
C LEU A 100 10.61 11.78 5.81
N ALA A 101 10.63 10.59 6.42
CA ALA A 101 11.55 10.28 7.52
C ALA A 101 12.94 9.85 7.02
N TYR A 102 13.04 9.10 5.92
CA TYR A 102 14.25 8.44 5.45
C TYR A 102 14.55 8.69 3.95
N PRO A 103 14.56 9.94 3.48
CA PRO A 103 14.66 10.25 2.03
C PRO A 103 15.91 9.67 1.37
N GLY A 104 17.01 9.53 2.10
CA GLY A 104 18.25 8.92 1.62
C GLY A 104 18.18 7.42 1.38
N ARG A 105 17.25 6.72 2.04
CA ARG A 105 17.04 5.27 1.96
C ARG A 105 16.09 4.88 0.81
N LEU A 106 15.48 5.86 0.15
CA LEU A 106 14.47 5.67 -0.87
C LEU A 106 14.99 6.06 -2.25
N GLY A 107 14.82 5.18 -3.23
CA GLY A 107 15.04 5.46 -4.64
C GLY A 107 13.83 6.15 -5.28
N ARG A 108 13.14 5.44 -6.18
CA ARG A 108 11.88 5.88 -6.78
C ARG A 108 10.70 5.46 -5.93
N LEU A 109 9.61 6.23 -5.99
CA LEU A 109 8.42 6.05 -5.18
C LEU A 109 7.19 5.89 -6.08
N VAL A 110 6.49 4.77 -5.97
CA VAL A 110 5.18 4.55 -6.59
C VAL A 110 4.11 4.53 -5.52
N LEU A 111 3.15 5.43 -5.63
CA LEU A 111 2.03 5.63 -4.71
C LEU A 111 0.72 5.31 -5.44
N ALA A 112 0.23 4.08 -5.26
CA ALA A 112 -0.95 3.60 -5.97
C ALA A 112 -2.20 3.65 -5.09
N ASN A 113 -3.34 4.09 -5.66
CA ASN A 113 -4.66 4.04 -5.05
C ASN A 113 -4.67 4.54 -3.58
N THR A 114 -4.21 5.77 -3.36
CA THR A 114 -3.96 6.32 -2.03
C THR A 114 -4.33 7.79 -1.92
N THR A 115 -4.22 8.31 -0.72
CA THR A 115 -4.37 9.74 -0.42
C THR A 115 -3.31 10.19 0.57
N SER A 116 -3.01 11.48 0.59
CA SER A 116 -2.18 12.10 1.62
C SER A 116 -2.99 12.55 2.85
N SER A 117 -4.30 12.64 2.74
CA SER A 117 -5.23 12.96 3.82
C SER A 117 -6.66 12.64 3.38
N TYR A 118 -7.50 12.23 4.32
CA TYR A 118 -8.95 12.11 4.11
C TYR A 118 -9.71 13.39 4.51
N GLY A 119 -9.00 14.44 4.94
CA GLY A 119 -9.61 15.66 5.45
C GLY A 119 -10.32 15.47 6.79
N PRO A 120 -11.23 16.41 7.17
CA PRO A 120 -11.88 16.37 8.48
C PRO A 120 -12.70 15.12 8.77
N GLU A 121 -13.25 14.49 7.71
CA GLU A 121 -14.07 13.29 7.81
C GLU A 121 -13.27 11.98 7.91
N GLY A 122 -11.95 12.04 7.71
CA GLY A 122 -11.10 10.86 7.69
C GLY A 122 -11.05 10.12 9.02
N ARG A 123 -10.74 10.83 10.10
CA ARG A 123 -10.69 10.26 11.44
C ARG A 123 -12.03 9.66 11.89
N PRO A 124 -13.19 10.35 11.82
CA PRO A 124 -14.48 9.76 12.13
C PRO A 124 -14.81 8.52 11.28
N MET A 125 -14.50 8.54 9.99
CA MET A 125 -14.74 7.41 9.09
C MET A 125 -13.94 6.17 9.51
N TRP A 126 -12.65 6.34 9.81
CA TRP A 126 -11.80 5.22 10.22
C TRP A 126 -12.12 4.70 11.61
N HIS A 127 -12.53 5.57 12.56
CA HIS A 127 -13.02 5.17 13.86
C HIS A 127 -14.35 4.39 13.76
N ALA A 128 -15.28 4.83 12.90
CA ALA A 128 -16.52 4.08 12.66
C ALA A 128 -16.25 2.70 12.07
N ARG A 129 -15.27 2.60 11.15
CA ARG A 129 -14.82 1.33 10.58
C ARG A 129 -14.18 0.43 11.63
N ALA A 130 -13.31 0.98 12.48
CA ALA A 130 -12.69 0.24 13.58
C ALA A 130 -13.76 -0.28 14.55
N LYS A 131 -14.73 0.56 14.93
CA LYS A 131 -15.85 0.17 15.80
C LYS A 131 -16.66 -0.99 15.19
N ALA A 132 -17.00 -0.94 13.91
CA ALA A 132 -17.72 -2.03 13.24
C ALA A 132 -16.94 -3.36 13.30
N VAL A 133 -15.59 -3.29 13.17
CA VAL A 133 -14.73 -4.48 13.31
C VAL A 133 -14.63 -4.95 14.76
N GLU A 134 -14.58 -4.06 15.74
CA GLU A 134 -14.60 -4.42 17.17
C GLU A 134 -15.89 -5.15 17.58
N GLU A 135 -17.04 -4.74 17.00
CA GLU A 135 -18.35 -5.30 17.30
C GLU A 135 -18.67 -6.60 16.55
N GLY A 136 -18.22 -6.71 15.29
CA GLY A 136 -18.66 -7.82 14.42
C GLY A 136 -17.55 -8.51 13.63
N GLY A 137 -16.28 -8.29 13.99
CA GLY A 137 -15.16 -8.88 13.26
C GLY A 137 -14.97 -8.26 11.86
N LEU A 138 -14.05 -8.84 11.10
CA LEU A 138 -13.83 -8.41 9.71
C LEU A 138 -15.02 -8.78 8.82
N GLU A 139 -15.77 -9.80 9.19
CA GLU A 139 -16.99 -10.24 8.52
C GLU A 139 -18.04 -9.11 8.41
N ALA A 140 -18.12 -8.25 9.43
CA ALA A 140 -19.07 -7.12 9.44
C ALA A 140 -18.80 -6.11 8.32
N ILE A 141 -17.55 -5.99 7.87
CA ILE A 141 -17.14 -5.00 6.86
C ILE A 141 -16.71 -5.61 5.52
N GLU A 142 -16.52 -6.94 5.47
CA GLU A 142 -16.00 -7.63 4.28
C GLU A 142 -16.77 -7.29 2.99
N PRO A 143 -18.13 -7.34 2.95
CA PRO A 143 -18.86 -7.05 1.72
C PRO A 143 -18.61 -5.62 1.20
N MET A 144 -18.56 -4.65 2.12
CA MET A 144 -18.25 -3.25 1.78
C MET A 144 -16.80 -3.09 1.30
N VAL A 145 -15.86 -3.82 1.91
CA VAL A 145 -14.45 -3.78 1.51
C VAL A 145 -14.26 -4.40 0.13
N MET A 146 -14.86 -5.54 -0.17
CA MET A 146 -14.78 -6.16 -1.49
C MET A 146 -15.44 -5.29 -2.57
N ALA A 147 -16.54 -4.62 -2.26
CA ALA A 147 -17.19 -3.67 -3.17
C ALA A 147 -16.33 -2.41 -3.44
N ARG A 148 -15.49 -2.01 -2.47
CA ARG A 148 -14.52 -0.92 -2.63
C ARG A 148 -13.25 -1.36 -3.36
N TYR A 149 -12.78 -2.59 -3.10
CA TYR A 149 -11.55 -3.12 -3.68
C TYR A 149 -11.66 -3.39 -5.17
N PHE A 150 -12.83 -3.85 -5.63
CA PHE A 150 -13.05 -4.29 -7.00
C PHE A 150 -14.25 -3.60 -7.64
N SER A 151 -14.12 -3.26 -8.91
CA SER A 151 -15.22 -2.78 -9.73
C SER A 151 -16.35 -3.81 -9.82
N GLU A 152 -17.57 -3.36 -10.10
CA GLU A 152 -18.72 -4.25 -10.28
C GLU A 152 -18.49 -5.25 -11.42
N GLU A 153 -17.93 -4.78 -12.54
CA GLU A 153 -17.58 -5.61 -13.69
C GLU A 153 -16.59 -6.71 -13.29
N PHE A 154 -15.52 -6.35 -12.54
CA PHE A 154 -14.52 -7.34 -12.12
C PHE A 154 -15.13 -8.37 -11.17
N ARG A 155 -15.94 -7.94 -10.19
CA ARG A 155 -16.62 -8.84 -9.26
C ARG A 155 -17.54 -9.85 -9.97
N ALA A 156 -18.22 -9.40 -11.04
CA ALA A 156 -19.09 -10.26 -11.84
C ALA A 156 -18.29 -11.24 -12.72
N SER A 157 -17.20 -10.78 -13.34
CA SER A 157 -16.42 -11.58 -14.30
C SER A 157 -15.34 -12.46 -13.65
N HIS A 158 -14.85 -12.10 -12.46
CA HIS A 158 -13.75 -12.80 -11.76
C HIS A 158 -14.09 -13.19 -10.31
N PRO A 159 -15.23 -13.86 -10.04
CA PRO A 159 -15.70 -14.13 -8.68
C PRO A 159 -14.70 -14.96 -7.86
N GLN A 160 -13.92 -15.83 -8.48
CA GLN A 160 -12.89 -16.64 -7.79
C GLN A 160 -11.71 -15.80 -7.30
N ALA A 161 -11.28 -14.81 -8.08
CA ALA A 161 -10.23 -13.88 -7.68
C ALA A 161 -10.70 -13.04 -6.48
N VAL A 162 -11.93 -12.54 -6.52
CA VAL A 162 -12.55 -11.78 -5.42
C VAL A 162 -12.65 -12.65 -4.17
N ALA A 163 -13.15 -13.90 -4.28
CA ALA A 163 -13.25 -14.85 -3.17
C ALA A 163 -11.87 -15.15 -2.54
N THR A 164 -10.82 -15.23 -3.36
CA THR A 164 -9.46 -15.42 -2.85
C THR A 164 -8.98 -14.25 -2.01
N VAL A 165 -9.25 -13.01 -2.45
CA VAL A 165 -8.90 -11.80 -1.70
C VAL A 165 -9.75 -11.67 -0.45
N SER A 166 -11.06 -11.92 -0.55
CA SER A 166 -11.99 -11.95 0.59
C SER A 166 -11.53 -12.92 1.68
N LYS A 167 -11.17 -14.14 1.31
CA LYS A 167 -10.62 -15.12 2.27
C LYS A 167 -9.38 -14.60 2.98
N ARG A 168 -8.41 -14.02 2.23
CA ARG A 168 -7.18 -13.48 2.81
C ARG A 168 -7.46 -12.26 3.71
N PHE A 169 -8.43 -11.44 3.34
CA PHE A 169 -8.90 -10.33 4.16
C PHE A 169 -9.43 -10.82 5.51
N LEU A 170 -10.27 -11.86 5.52
CA LEU A 170 -10.84 -12.46 6.74
C LEU A 170 -9.78 -13.19 7.59
N GLU A 171 -8.66 -13.62 7.02
CA GLU A 171 -7.52 -14.19 7.75
C GLU A 171 -6.67 -13.14 8.47
N THR A 172 -6.88 -11.84 8.21
CA THR A 172 -6.12 -10.76 8.85
C THR A 172 -6.41 -10.71 10.36
N PRO A 173 -5.39 -10.68 11.24
CA PRO A 173 -5.62 -10.52 12.67
C PRO A 173 -6.41 -9.25 12.99
N VAL A 174 -7.55 -9.37 13.66
CA VAL A 174 -8.43 -8.24 14.00
C VAL A 174 -7.67 -7.14 14.73
N ALA A 175 -6.87 -7.47 15.75
CA ALA A 175 -6.10 -6.50 16.50
C ALA A 175 -5.08 -5.73 15.61
N GLY A 176 -4.46 -6.43 14.65
CA GLY A 176 -3.55 -5.82 13.68
C GLY A 176 -4.27 -4.89 12.71
N TYR A 177 -5.41 -5.33 12.19
CA TYR A 177 -6.26 -4.51 11.33
C TYR A 177 -6.70 -3.21 12.03
N LEU A 178 -7.15 -3.31 13.28
CA LEU A 178 -7.54 -2.18 14.11
C LEU A 178 -6.37 -1.22 14.37
N GLY A 179 -5.17 -1.75 14.67
CA GLY A 179 -3.98 -0.93 14.84
C GLY A 179 -3.62 -0.14 13.57
N CYS A 180 -3.82 -0.73 12.38
CA CYS A 180 -3.65 -0.01 11.12
C CYS A 180 -4.78 1.00 10.86
N CYS A 181 -6.01 0.74 11.31
CA CYS A 181 -7.08 1.76 11.29
C CYS A 181 -6.70 2.98 12.12
N ASP A 182 -6.10 2.78 13.32
CA ASP A 182 -5.59 3.87 14.16
C ASP A 182 -4.54 4.71 13.40
N ALA A 183 -3.58 4.05 12.74
CA ALA A 183 -2.55 4.73 11.97
C ALA A 183 -3.11 5.56 10.80
N ILE A 184 -4.08 5.01 10.08
CA ILE A 184 -4.69 5.69 8.91
C ILE A 184 -5.65 6.81 9.35
N ALA A 185 -6.29 6.69 10.52
CA ALA A 185 -7.14 7.74 11.05
C ALA A 185 -6.40 9.07 11.28
N GLU A 186 -5.09 8.99 11.57
CA GLU A 186 -4.22 10.15 11.79
C GLU A 186 -3.50 10.65 10.53
N LEU A 187 -3.80 10.09 9.34
CA LEU A 187 -3.13 10.43 8.10
C LEU A 187 -3.36 11.90 7.71
N ASP A 188 -2.30 12.71 7.74
CA ASP A 188 -2.26 14.04 7.12
C ASP A 188 -0.84 14.43 6.74
N PHE A 189 -0.42 14.04 5.53
CA PHE A 189 0.86 14.42 4.94
C PHE A 189 0.74 15.52 3.89
N THR A 190 -0.46 16.06 3.66
CA THR A 190 -0.72 16.98 2.55
C THR A 190 0.18 18.21 2.55
N ARG A 191 0.51 18.75 3.74
CA ARG A 191 1.40 19.91 3.89
C ARG A 191 2.87 19.57 3.69
N ASP A 192 3.24 18.31 3.92
CA ASP A 192 4.62 17.84 3.88
C ASP A 192 5.02 17.23 2.53
N LEU A 193 4.08 16.99 1.61
CA LEU A 193 4.35 16.38 0.30
C LEU A 193 5.44 17.11 -0.49
N GLY A 194 5.54 18.45 -0.37
CA GLY A 194 6.59 19.24 -1.00
C GLY A 194 8.02 18.94 -0.53
N ARG A 195 8.18 18.20 0.58
CA ARG A 195 9.46 17.74 1.13
C ARG A 195 9.93 16.41 0.54
N ILE A 196 9.04 15.70 -0.20
CA ILE A 196 9.39 14.47 -0.89
C ILE A 196 10.07 14.83 -2.20
N HIS A 197 11.37 14.57 -2.31
CA HIS A 197 12.18 14.87 -3.50
C HIS A 197 12.49 13.64 -4.35
N ASN A 198 12.03 12.46 -3.93
CA ASN A 198 12.18 11.23 -4.68
C ASN A 198 11.32 11.27 -5.94
N ARG A 199 11.86 10.81 -7.09
CA ARG A 199 11.04 10.66 -8.31
C ARG A 199 9.80 9.84 -7.98
N THR A 200 8.62 10.40 -8.19
CA THR A 200 7.34 9.82 -7.76
C THR A 200 6.39 9.61 -8.93
N LEU A 201 5.72 8.45 -8.93
CA LEU A 201 4.58 8.14 -9.77
C LEU A 201 3.37 7.87 -8.88
N ALA A 202 2.34 8.69 -8.99
CA ALA A 202 1.02 8.39 -8.45
C ALA A 202 0.22 7.55 -9.46
N ILE A 203 -0.45 6.49 -9.01
CA ILE A 203 -1.34 5.68 -9.83
C ILE A 203 -2.73 5.68 -9.17
N ALA A 204 -3.79 5.84 -9.95
CA ALA A 204 -5.16 5.76 -9.47
C ALA A 204 -5.99 4.83 -10.36
N GLY A 205 -6.91 4.08 -9.77
CA GLY A 205 -7.98 3.43 -10.51
C GLY A 205 -9.11 4.44 -10.80
N ALA A 206 -9.59 4.49 -12.04
CA ALA A 206 -10.63 5.45 -12.44
C ALA A 206 -11.95 5.27 -11.67
N LEU A 207 -12.21 4.05 -11.18
CA LEU A 207 -13.42 3.66 -10.45
C LEU A 207 -13.18 3.54 -8.93
N ASP A 208 -12.03 3.98 -8.42
CA ASP A 208 -11.73 3.92 -6.99
C ASP A 208 -12.59 4.90 -6.20
N ALA A 209 -13.61 4.40 -5.52
CA ALA A 209 -14.47 5.19 -4.65
C ALA A 209 -13.85 5.49 -3.28
N GLY A 210 -12.82 4.73 -2.88
CA GLY A 210 -12.16 4.87 -1.58
C GLY A 210 -11.11 5.96 -1.55
N THR A 211 -10.31 6.02 -2.61
CA THR A 211 -9.30 7.05 -2.87
C THR A 211 -9.41 7.48 -4.32
N PRO A 212 -10.42 8.30 -4.66
CA PRO A 212 -10.69 8.74 -6.02
C PRO A 212 -9.46 9.38 -6.69
N PRO A 213 -9.37 9.37 -8.05
CA PRO A 213 -8.24 9.95 -8.78
C PRO A 213 -7.87 11.38 -8.36
N ALA A 214 -8.85 12.18 -7.92
CA ALA A 214 -8.62 13.52 -7.40
C ALA A 214 -7.66 13.54 -6.19
N MET A 215 -7.67 12.51 -5.33
CA MET A 215 -6.74 12.42 -4.20
C MET A 215 -5.31 12.15 -4.68
N SER A 216 -5.13 11.26 -5.66
CA SER A 216 -3.83 11.03 -6.28
C SER A 216 -3.34 12.24 -7.10
N GLN A 217 -4.25 13.03 -7.66
CA GLN A 217 -3.94 14.31 -8.31
C GLN A 217 -3.30 15.29 -7.31
N VAL A 218 -3.86 15.41 -6.10
CA VAL A 218 -3.26 16.26 -5.02
C VAL A 218 -1.82 15.83 -4.72
N ILE A 219 -1.56 14.51 -4.66
CA ILE A 219 -0.19 13.99 -4.44
C ILE A 219 0.73 14.40 -5.58
N ALA A 220 0.29 14.20 -6.84
CA ALA A 220 1.09 14.51 -8.02
C ALA A 220 1.37 16.02 -8.18
N GLU A 221 0.44 16.87 -7.78
CA GLU A 221 0.60 18.32 -7.83
C GLU A 221 1.53 18.87 -6.74
N ARG A 222 1.60 18.21 -5.58
CA ARG A 222 2.34 18.70 -4.43
C ARG A 222 3.74 18.13 -4.29
N ILE A 223 3.99 16.92 -4.80
CA ILE A 223 5.34 16.34 -4.84
C ILE A 223 6.07 16.88 -6.07
N PRO A 224 7.20 17.58 -5.92
CA PRO A 224 7.95 18.17 -7.05
C PRO A 224 8.31 17.10 -8.10
N GLY A 225 7.89 17.33 -9.35
CA GLY A 225 8.20 16.43 -10.46
C GLY A 225 7.47 15.11 -10.48
N ALA A 226 6.48 14.91 -9.61
CA ALA A 226 5.65 13.71 -9.64
C ALA A 226 4.74 13.66 -10.88
N ARG A 227 4.38 12.44 -11.29
CA ARG A 227 3.47 12.19 -12.41
C ARG A 227 2.26 11.42 -11.91
N LEU A 228 1.12 11.59 -12.57
CA LEU A 228 -0.11 10.81 -12.34
C LEU A 228 -0.38 9.92 -13.54
N ALA A 229 -0.76 8.67 -13.27
CA ALA A 229 -1.37 7.77 -14.23
C ALA A 229 -2.73 7.30 -13.68
N VAL A 230 -3.75 7.23 -14.54
CA VAL A 230 -5.09 6.75 -14.17
C VAL A 230 -5.41 5.52 -15.00
N ILE A 231 -5.66 4.38 -14.33
CA ILE A 231 -6.00 3.12 -14.95
C ILE A 231 -7.52 3.05 -15.16
N ALA A 232 -7.94 3.04 -16.43
CA ALA A 232 -9.35 2.96 -16.77
C ALA A 232 -9.96 1.62 -16.35
N GLY A 233 -11.22 1.64 -15.88
CA GLY A 233 -11.96 0.45 -15.49
C GLY A 233 -11.39 -0.31 -14.29
N ALA A 234 -10.48 0.29 -13.51
CA ALA A 234 -9.98 -0.29 -12.26
C ALA A 234 -10.53 0.46 -11.05
N ALA A 235 -10.87 -0.27 -10.00
CA ALA A 235 -11.20 0.28 -8.69
C ALA A 235 -9.94 0.33 -7.78
N HIS A 236 -10.09 0.06 -6.47
CA HIS A 236 -9.03 0.28 -5.48
C HIS A 236 -7.84 -0.68 -5.61
N LEU A 237 -8.07 -1.96 -5.88
CA LEU A 237 -6.97 -2.90 -6.13
C LEU A 237 -6.61 -2.96 -7.62
N SER A 238 -6.23 -1.82 -8.18
CA SER A 238 -5.90 -1.68 -9.61
C SER A 238 -4.81 -2.66 -10.07
N ALA A 239 -3.86 -3.00 -9.20
CA ALA A 239 -2.83 -4.00 -9.46
C ALA A 239 -3.40 -5.42 -9.65
N ALA A 240 -4.56 -5.72 -9.06
CA ALA A 240 -5.24 -7.01 -9.22
C ALA A 240 -6.23 -7.01 -10.40
N GLU A 241 -6.91 -5.88 -10.63
CA GLU A 241 -7.90 -5.78 -11.72
C GLU A 241 -7.28 -5.61 -13.11
N ARG A 242 -6.17 -4.89 -13.19
CA ARG A 242 -5.45 -4.57 -14.44
C ARG A 242 -3.95 -4.84 -14.28
N PRO A 243 -3.55 -6.10 -14.01
CA PRO A 243 -2.19 -6.44 -13.62
C PRO A 243 -1.15 -6.08 -14.67
N GLU A 244 -1.44 -6.28 -15.96
CA GLU A 244 -0.50 -5.99 -17.04
C GLU A 244 -0.27 -4.48 -17.23
N GLU A 245 -1.35 -3.67 -17.19
CA GLU A 245 -1.25 -2.22 -17.29
C GLU A 245 -0.53 -1.63 -16.08
N PHE A 246 -0.90 -2.07 -14.88
CA PHE A 246 -0.24 -1.66 -13.64
C PHE A 246 1.25 -2.00 -13.66
N ALA A 247 1.59 -3.24 -14.01
CA ALA A 247 2.99 -3.68 -14.08
C ALA A 247 3.80 -2.91 -15.13
N THR A 248 3.20 -2.60 -16.29
CA THR A 248 3.85 -1.80 -17.33
C THR A 248 4.16 -0.38 -16.87
N LEU A 249 3.22 0.27 -16.17
CA LEU A 249 3.43 1.61 -15.59
C LEU A 249 4.57 1.60 -14.57
N VAL A 250 4.54 0.64 -13.64
CA VAL A 250 5.55 0.51 -12.59
C VAL A 250 6.92 0.20 -13.20
N GLU A 251 7.03 -0.82 -14.05
CA GLU A 251 8.29 -1.24 -14.65
C GLU A 251 8.92 -0.09 -15.48
N SER A 252 8.13 0.54 -16.35
CA SER A 252 8.59 1.68 -17.16
C SER A 252 9.07 2.85 -16.31
N PHE A 253 8.39 3.11 -15.19
CA PHE A 253 8.80 4.17 -14.28
C PHE A 253 10.08 3.80 -13.53
N LEU A 254 10.22 2.57 -13.06
CA LEU A 254 11.42 2.11 -12.34
C LEU A 254 12.66 2.05 -13.24
N LEU A 255 12.50 1.80 -14.54
CA LEU A 255 13.60 1.71 -15.50
C LEU A 255 13.93 3.05 -16.19
N ALA A 256 13.08 4.06 -16.10
CA ALA A 256 13.32 5.34 -16.78
C ALA A 256 14.66 5.95 -16.36
N PRO A 257 15.40 6.66 -17.21
CA PRO A 257 16.67 7.30 -16.87
C PRO A 257 16.53 8.37 -15.79
#